data_9c920c97cb211b7eb906f08409dd3b31
#
_entry.id   9c920c97cb211b7eb906f08409dd3b31
#
_cell.length_a   1.000
_cell.length_b   1.000
_cell.length_c   1.000
_cell.angle_alpha   90.00
_cell.angle_beta   90.00
_cell.angle_gamma   90.00
#
_symmetry.space_group_name_H-M   'P 1'
#
loop_
_entity.id
_entity.type
_entity.pdbx_description
1 polymer ?
#
loop_
_entity_poly.entity_id
_entity_poly.type
_entity_poly.pdbx_seq_one_letter_code
_entity_poly.pdbx_strand_id
1 'polypeptide(L)'
;PFLNLYVQRKFGLDLASLNAVFALTSLGTVLAILAQPRLARRFGQITSVVIVQAASIPFLAVLGFSPVLWTVILAMAVRNSLMNAGNPIFTAFAMEHVTSGERATLAAAMSVLWQIGWVVGGLWYAILQARLGFDAGYTVAFLTIITLYSIATALYWVWFRDVDRRSLASVRA
;
A
#
# COMPACT_ATOMS: atom_id res chain seq x y z
N PRO A 1 1.90 -9.51 7.86
CA PRO A 1 1.83 -10.41 9.03
C PRO A 1 1.46 -9.66 10.31
N PHE A 2 2.08 -8.49 10.62
CA PHE A 2 1.89 -7.76 11.89
C PHE A 2 0.48 -7.20 12.07
N LEU A 3 -0.15 -6.76 10.99
CA LEU A 3 -1.50 -6.24 11.03
C LEU A 3 -2.50 -7.28 11.52
N ASN A 4 -2.34 -8.52 11.07
CA ASN A 4 -3.18 -9.64 11.46
C ASN A 4 -3.05 -9.90 12.96
N LEU A 5 -1.82 -9.95 13.45
CA LEU A 5 -1.53 -10.13 14.87
C LEU A 5 -2.08 -8.99 15.73
N TYR A 6 -1.99 -7.74 15.22
CA TYR A 6 -2.56 -6.57 15.87
C TYR A 6 -4.08 -6.69 16.02
N VAL A 7 -4.78 -6.95 14.91
CA VAL A 7 -6.25 -7.06 14.91
C VAL A 7 -6.70 -8.23 15.80
N GLN A 8 -6.02 -9.38 15.69
CA GLN A 8 -6.31 -10.55 16.52
C GLN A 8 -6.15 -10.24 18.01
N ARG A 9 -5.05 -9.65 18.42
CA ARG A 9 -4.79 -9.34 19.84
C ARG A 9 -5.67 -8.23 20.39
N LYS A 10 -5.90 -7.17 19.60
CA LYS A 10 -6.68 -6.02 20.04
C LYS A 10 -8.16 -6.34 20.21
N PHE A 11 -8.71 -7.19 19.33
CA PHE A 11 -10.14 -7.47 19.27
C PHE A 11 -10.51 -8.90 19.65
N GLY A 12 -9.55 -9.74 20.00
CA GLY A 12 -9.79 -11.13 20.39
C GLY A 12 -10.40 -12.01 19.29
N LEU A 13 -10.16 -11.67 18.00
CA LEU A 13 -10.70 -12.43 16.89
C LEU A 13 -10.06 -13.81 16.79
N ASP A 14 -10.88 -14.83 16.54
CA ASP A 14 -10.41 -16.14 16.17
C ASP A 14 -9.87 -16.17 14.72
N LEU A 15 -9.09 -17.19 14.40
CA LEU A 15 -8.43 -17.33 13.10
C LEU A 15 -9.44 -17.47 11.95
N ALA A 16 -10.60 -18.11 12.18
CA ALA A 16 -11.63 -18.29 11.18
C ALA A 16 -12.27 -16.94 10.77
N SER A 17 -12.65 -16.12 11.77
CA SER A 17 -13.19 -14.78 11.55
C SER A 17 -12.18 -13.87 10.84
N LEU A 18 -10.91 -13.95 11.20
CA LEU A 18 -9.85 -13.20 10.55
C LEU A 18 -9.71 -13.58 9.06
N ASN A 19 -9.70 -14.88 8.76
CA ASN A 19 -9.64 -15.37 7.39
C ASN A 19 -10.87 -14.96 6.56
N ALA A 20 -12.06 -14.96 7.13
CA ALA A 20 -13.28 -14.47 6.46
C ALA A 20 -13.17 -12.98 6.10
N VAL A 21 -12.64 -12.15 7.01
CA VAL A 21 -12.35 -10.74 6.75
C VAL A 21 -11.36 -10.60 5.57
N PHE A 22 -10.28 -11.39 5.55
CA PHE A 22 -9.32 -11.34 4.44
C PHE A 22 -9.93 -11.80 3.11
N ALA A 23 -10.76 -12.82 3.09
CA ALA A 23 -11.47 -13.25 1.89
C ALA A 23 -12.36 -12.14 1.33
N LEU A 24 -13.11 -11.45 2.20
CA LEU A 24 -13.94 -10.32 1.81
C LEU A 24 -13.11 -9.13 1.28
N THR A 25 -11.97 -8.83 1.92
CA THR A 25 -11.08 -7.77 1.46
C THR A 25 -10.47 -8.07 0.09
N SER A 26 -10.26 -9.35 -0.23
CA SER A 26 -9.72 -9.79 -1.53
C SER A 26 -10.70 -9.49 -2.67
N LEU A 27 -12.00 -9.61 -2.46
CA LEU A 27 -13.02 -9.21 -3.46
C LEU A 27 -12.93 -7.70 -3.77
N GLY A 28 -12.83 -6.87 -2.74
CA GLY A 28 -12.62 -5.43 -2.90
C GLY A 28 -11.34 -5.10 -3.69
N THR A 29 -10.28 -5.85 -3.46
CA THR A 29 -9.01 -5.72 -4.19
C THR A 29 -9.17 -6.01 -5.68
N VAL A 30 -9.90 -7.09 -6.05
CA VAL A 30 -10.17 -7.41 -7.46
C VAL A 30 -10.93 -6.26 -8.15
N LEU A 31 -11.98 -5.74 -7.51
CA LEU A 31 -12.74 -4.61 -8.05
C LEU A 31 -11.88 -3.35 -8.22
N ALA A 32 -11.02 -3.07 -7.26
CA ALA A 32 -10.11 -1.93 -7.31
C ALA A 32 -9.07 -2.07 -8.44
N ILE A 33 -8.50 -3.25 -8.64
CA ILE A 33 -7.58 -3.55 -9.76
C ILE A 33 -8.29 -3.36 -11.11
N LEU A 34 -9.52 -3.82 -11.25
CA LEU A 34 -10.30 -3.67 -12.49
C LEU A 34 -10.68 -2.20 -12.78
N ALA A 35 -10.85 -1.38 -11.75
CA ALA A 35 -11.15 0.05 -11.89
C ALA A 35 -9.90 0.89 -12.23
N GLN A 36 -8.71 0.43 -11.83
CA GLN A 36 -7.45 1.18 -11.91
C GLN A 36 -7.07 1.61 -13.35
N PRO A 37 -7.23 0.79 -14.41
CA PRO A 37 -6.92 1.22 -15.77
C PRO A 37 -7.78 2.41 -16.27
N ARG A 38 -9.02 2.53 -15.76
CA ARG A 38 -9.87 3.70 -16.07
C ARG A 38 -9.30 4.98 -15.43
N LEU A 39 -8.83 4.85 -14.18
CA LEU A 39 -8.20 5.95 -13.45
C LEU A 39 -6.90 6.39 -14.13
N ALA A 40 -6.06 5.42 -14.52
CA ALA A 40 -4.80 5.67 -15.21
C ALA A 40 -5.00 6.37 -16.58
N ARG A 41 -6.01 5.97 -17.35
CA ARG A 41 -6.34 6.66 -18.62
C ARG A 41 -6.83 8.09 -18.43
N ARG A 42 -7.47 8.39 -17.30
CA ARG A 42 -8.02 9.74 -17.02
C ARG A 42 -6.98 10.70 -16.45
N PHE A 43 -6.14 10.24 -15.54
CA PHE A 43 -5.23 11.07 -14.75
C PHE A 43 -3.75 10.83 -15.02
N GLY A 44 -3.40 9.79 -15.78
CA GLY A 44 -2.04 9.31 -15.96
C GLY A 44 -1.68 8.14 -15.02
N GLN A 45 -0.63 7.41 -15.37
CA GLN A 45 -0.24 6.20 -14.65
C GLN A 45 0.23 6.52 -13.23
N ILE A 46 1.20 7.41 -13.09
CA ILE A 46 1.78 7.77 -11.77
C ILE A 46 0.79 8.59 -10.94
N THR A 47 0.10 9.54 -11.54
CA THR A 47 -0.92 10.31 -10.83
C THR A 47 -1.99 9.41 -10.24
N SER A 48 -2.41 8.36 -10.96
CA SER A 48 -3.36 7.36 -10.44
C SER A 48 -2.81 6.57 -9.25
N VAL A 49 -1.53 6.18 -9.29
CA VAL A 49 -0.86 5.52 -8.16
C VAL A 49 -0.82 6.45 -6.95
N VAL A 50 -0.43 7.71 -7.14
CA VAL A 50 -0.40 8.72 -6.07
C VAL A 50 -1.79 8.94 -5.45
N ILE A 51 -2.84 9.04 -6.27
CA ILE A 51 -4.22 9.20 -5.79
C ILE A 51 -4.63 8.05 -4.89
N VAL A 52 -4.44 6.79 -5.33
CA VAL A 52 -4.84 5.62 -4.52
C VAL A 52 -3.98 5.46 -3.27
N GLN A 53 -2.70 5.80 -3.34
CA GLN A 53 -1.80 5.81 -2.18
C GLN A 53 -2.21 6.89 -1.18
N ALA A 54 -2.40 8.12 -1.61
CA ALA A 54 -2.85 9.21 -0.74
C ALA A 54 -4.21 8.91 -0.10
N ALA A 55 -5.17 8.39 -0.89
CA ALA A 55 -6.47 7.97 -0.39
C ALA A 55 -6.38 6.83 0.65
N SER A 56 -5.32 6.02 0.64
CA SER A 56 -5.13 4.92 1.59
C SER A 56 -4.62 5.39 2.97
N ILE A 57 -4.00 6.57 3.07
CA ILE A 57 -3.39 7.10 4.30
C ILE A 57 -4.42 7.28 5.45
N PRO A 58 -5.57 7.93 5.25
CA PRO A 58 -6.55 8.07 6.32
C PRO A 58 -7.07 6.71 6.80
N PHE A 59 -7.22 5.72 5.93
CA PHE A 59 -7.62 4.37 6.33
C PHE A 59 -6.53 3.66 7.15
N LEU A 60 -5.26 3.95 6.88
CA LEU A 60 -4.16 3.46 7.71
C LEU A 60 -4.20 4.07 9.12
N ALA A 61 -4.54 5.34 9.25
CA ALA A 61 -4.73 5.99 10.54
C ALA A 61 -5.94 5.40 11.31
N VAL A 62 -7.08 5.24 10.65
CA VAL A 62 -8.27 4.59 11.25
C VAL A 62 -7.93 3.18 11.72
N LEU A 63 -7.21 2.40 10.92
CA LEU A 63 -6.82 1.04 11.25
C LEU A 63 -5.92 0.96 12.49
N GLY A 64 -4.99 1.92 12.65
CA GLY A 64 -4.09 1.96 13.81
C GLY A 64 -4.76 2.45 15.10
N PHE A 65 -5.69 3.40 14.99
CA PHE A 65 -6.18 4.15 16.15
C PHE A 65 -7.66 3.95 16.50
N SER A 66 -8.48 3.39 15.62
CA SER A 66 -9.90 3.16 15.92
C SER A 66 -10.08 2.09 17.00
N PRO A 67 -10.95 2.35 17.99
CA PRO A 67 -11.35 1.35 19.00
C PRO A 67 -12.46 0.41 18.51
N VAL A 68 -13.09 0.71 17.36
CA VAL A 68 -14.27 -0.02 16.86
C VAL A 68 -13.85 -1.06 15.83
N LEU A 69 -14.14 -2.33 16.09
CA LEU A 69 -13.77 -3.45 15.20
C LEU A 69 -14.24 -3.26 13.77
N TRP A 70 -15.50 -2.90 13.55
CA TRP A 70 -16.08 -2.76 12.20
C TRP A 70 -15.41 -1.67 11.39
N THR A 71 -15.03 -0.55 12.02
CA THR A 71 -14.28 0.52 11.33
C THR A 71 -12.88 0.08 10.96
N VAL A 72 -12.23 -0.73 11.79
CA VAL A 72 -10.92 -1.32 11.50
C VAL A 72 -11.00 -2.31 10.35
N ILE A 73 -12.02 -3.20 10.34
CA ILE A 73 -12.24 -4.15 9.25
C ILE A 73 -12.48 -3.42 7.92
N LEU A 74 -13.37 -2.42 7.92
CA LEU A 74 -13.65 -1.62 6.73
C LEU A 74 -12.41 -0.87 6.25
N ALA A 75 -11.69 -0.21 7.15
CA ALA A 75 -10.46 0.50 6.83
C ALA A 75 -9.39 -0.44 6.27
N MET A 76 -9.27 -1.65 6.82
CA MET A 76 -8.36 -2.67 6.32
C MET A 76 -8.74 -3.12 4.90
N ALA A 77 -10.03 -3.37 4.64
CA ALA A 77 -10.54 -3.76 3.34
C ALA A 77 -10.25 -2.69 2.27
N VAL A 78 -10.66 -1.44 2.55
CA VAL A 78 -10.48 -0.32 1.62
C VAL A 78 -8.99 -0.05 1.37
N ARG A 79 -8.19 0.04 2.43
CA ARG A 79 -6.75 0.28 2.32
C ARG A 79 -6.04 -0.81 1.51
N ASN A 80 -6.34 -2.08 1.79
CA ASN A 80 -5.72 -3.20 1.10
C ASN A 80 -6.07 -3.19 -0.40
N SER A 81 -7.32 -2.89 -0.73
CA SER A 81 -7.80 -2.73 -2.10
C SER A 81 -7.09 -1.58 -2.83
N LEU A 82 -6.98 -0.41 -2.20
CA LEU A 82 -6.30 0.76 -2.78
C LEU A 82 -4.81 0.50 -3.01
N MET A 83 -4.11 -0.08 -2.02
CA MET A 83 -2.68 -0.36 -2.15
C MET A 83 -2.38 -1.35 -3.27
N ASN A 84 -3.14 -2.44 -3.34
CA ASN A 84 -2.92 -3.47 -4.36
C ASN A 84 -3.35 -3.02 -5.76
N ALA A 85 -4.31 -2.10 -5.88
CA ALA A 85 -4.73 -1.55 -7.16
C ALA A 85 -3.60 -0.78 -7.86
N GLY A 86 -2.75 -0.07 -7.12
CA GLY A 86 -1.63 0.69 -7.69
C GLY A 86 -0.48 -0.17 -8.24
N ASN A 87 -0.28 -1.37 -7.71
CA ASN A 87 0.87 -2.20 -8.03
C ASN A 87 1.00 -2.57 -9.53
N PRO A 88 -0.05 -3.04 -10.23
CA PRO A 88 0.06 -3.38 -11.65
C PRO A 88 0.44 -2.17 -12.52
N ILE A 89 -0.13 -1.00 -12.23
CA ILE A 89 0.15 0.24 -12.98
C ILE A 89 1.59 0.69 -12.73
N PHE A 90 2.04 0.67 -11.47
CA PHE A 90 3.42 1.01 -11.14
C PHE A 90 4.42 0.07 -11.80
N THR A 91 4.15 -1.23 -11.81
CA THR A 91 4.99 -2.23 -12.49
C THR A 91 5.01 -2.00 -14.00
N ALA A 92 3.86 -1.76 -14.64
CA ALA A 92 3.78 -1.44 -16.06
C ALA A 92 4.59 -0.19 -16.39
N PHE A 93 4.39 0.89 -15.64
CA PHE A 93 5.16 2.13 -15.80
C PHE A 93 6.67 1.88 -15.72
N ALA A 94 7.13 1.15 -14.70
CA ALA A 94 8.55 0.84 -14.53
C ALA A 94 9.11 0.04 -15.72
N MET A 95 8.35 -0.94 -16.24
CA MET A 95 8.76 -1.77 -17.36
C MET A 95 8.75 -1.04 -18.72
N GLU A 96 7.93 0.00 -18.87
CA GLU A 96 7.89 0.83 -20.08
C GLU A 96 9.12 1.73 -20.22
N HIS A 97 9.80 2.07 -19.11
CA HIS A 97 10.94 2.99 -19.08
C HIS A 97 12.32 2.29 -19.16
N VAL A 98 12.36 0.97 -19.36
CA VAL A 98 13.59 0.19 -19.51
C VAL A 98 13.57 -0.63 -20.78
N THR A 99 14.74 -0.96 -21.30
CA THR A 99 14.88 -1.81 -22.50
C THR A 99 14.41 -3.24 -22.22
N SER A 100 14.06 -3.98 -23.27
CA SER A 100 13.58 -5.37 -23.13
C SER A 100 14.58 -6.28 -22.40
N GLY A 101 15.89 -6.07 -22.60
CA GLY A 101 16.94 -6.82 -21.90
C GLY A 101 17.10 -6.50 -20.42
N GLU A 102 16.67 -5.31 -19.98
CA GLU A 102 16.80 -4.86 -18.59
C GLU A 102 15.58 -5.17 -17.74
N ARG A 103 14.46 -5.54 -18.35
CA ARG A 103 13.19 -5.79 -17.62
C ARG A 103 13.31 -6.88 -16.57
N ALA A 104 14.01 -7.96 -16.87
CA ALA A 104 14.23 -9.05 -15.91
C ALA A 104 15.05 -8.59 -14.70
N THR A 105 16.10 -7.81 -14.93
CA THR A 105 16.95 -7.25 -13.86
C THR A 105 16.16 -6.26 -13.00
N LEU A 106 15.37 -5.38 -13.62
CA LEU A 106 14.51 -4.45 -12.88
C LEU A 106 13.48 -5.19 -12.02
N ALA A 107 12.80 -6.20 -12.59
CA ALA A 107 11.84 -7.01 -11.85
C ALA A 107 12.49 -7.71 -10.65
N ALA A 108 13.66 -8.28 -10.82
CA ALA A 108 14.43 -8.90 -9.75
C ALA A 108 14.82 -7.86 -8.68
N ALA A 109 15.33 -6.70 -9.06
CA ALA A 109 15.69 -5.63 -8.14
C ALA A 109 14.48 -5.12 -7.34
N MET A 110 13.34 -4.90 -8.00
CA MET A 110 12.09 -4.52 -7.33
C MET A 110 11.65 -5.60 -6.31
N SER A 111 11.73 -6.87 -6.67
CA SER A 111 11.38 -7.98 -5.78
C SER A 111 12.30 -8.04 -4.56
N VAL A 112 13.61 -7.89 -4.75
CA VAL A 112 14.61 -7.87 -3.66
C VAL A 112 14.35 -6.69 -2.73
N LEU A 113 14.16 -5.48 -3.27
CA LEU A 113 13.85 -4.28 -2.47
C LEU A 113 12.56 -4.44 -1.67
N TRP A 114 11.55 -5.07 -2.26
CA TRP A 114 10.30 -5.40 -1.57
C TRP A 114 10.53 -6.34 -0.39
N GLN A 115 11.32 -7.40 -0.58
CA GLN A 115 11.65 -8.35 0.49
C GLN A 115 12.48 -7.71 1.59
N ILE A 116 13.47 -6.89 1.24
CA ILE A 116 14.25 -6.10 2.21
C ILE A 116 13.33 -5.22 3.05
N GLY A 117 12.38 -4.53 2.41
CA GLY A 117 11.38 -3.71 3.11
C GLY A 117 10.56 -4.51 4.13
N TRP A 118 10.16 -5.74 3.79
CA TRP A 118 9.45 -6.64 4.71
C TRP A 118 10.31 -7.08 5.90
N VAL A 119 11.57 -7.42 5.67
CA VAL A 119 12.52 -7.83 6.72
C VAL A 119 12.81 -6.66 7.65
N VAL A 120 13.17 -5.50 7.10
CA VAL A 120 13.47 -4.28 7.88
C VAL A 120 12.26 -3.83 8.70
N GLY A 121 11.08 -3.80 8.08
CA GLY A 121 9.83 -3.48 8.76
C GLY A 121 9.50 -4.46 9.87
N GLY A 122 9.77 -5.75 9.66
CA GLY A 122 9.61 -6.81 10.66
C GLY A 122 10.53 -6.66 11.86
N LEU A 123 11.80 -6.41 11.61
CA LEU A 123 12.79 -6.17 12.68
C LEU A 123 12.49 -4.89 13.45
N TRP A 124 12.15 -3.81 12.77
CA TRP A 124 11.73 -2.56 13.40
C TRP A 124 10.57 -2.76 14.35
N TYR A 125 9.53 -3.44 13.86
CA TYR A 125 8.38 -3.79 14.67
C TYR A 125 8.73 -4.63 15.89
N ALA A 126 9.56 -5.68 15.72
CA ALA A 126 9.99 -6.55 16.82
C ALA A 126 10.75 -5.77 17.90
N ILE A 127 11.64 -4.85 17.51
CA ILE A 127 12.39 -3.98 18.42
C ILE A 127 11.43 -3.06 19.21
N LEU A 128 10.45 -2.45 18.53
CA LEU A 128 9.48 -1.59 19.18
C LEU A 128 8.64 -2.36 20.21
N GLN A 129 8.18 -3.56 19.88
CA GLN A 129 7.44 -4.41 20.79
C GLN A 129 8.26 -4.81 22.01
N ALA A 130 9.53 -5.17 21.82
CA ALA A 130 10.43 -5.58 22.90
C ALA A 130 10.76 -4.43 23.85
N ARG A 131 10.83 -3.19 23.34
CA ARG A 131 11.22 -2.02 24.14
C ARG A 131 10.05 -1.25 24.78
N LEU A 132 8.94 -1.14 24.05
CA LEU A 132 7.82 -0.28 24.41
C LEU A 132 6.56 -1.06 24.83
N GLY A 133 6.56 -2.38 24.65
CA GLY A 133 5.39 -3.21 24.87
C GLY A 133 4.38 -3.11 23.71
N PHE A 134 3.22 -3.77 23.92
CA PHE A 134 2.25 -3.96 22.83
C PHE A 134 1.64 -2.63 22.34
N ASP A 135 0.99 -1.87 23.20
CA ASP A 135 0.22 -0.69 22.81
C ASP A 135 1.09 0.46 22.29
N ALA A 136 2.14 0.82 23.04
CA ALA A 136 3.05 1.88 22.63
C ALA A 136 3.88 1.47 21.41
N GLY A 137 4.31 0.22 21.32
CA GLY A 137 5.06 -0.31 20.17
C GLY A 137 4.24 -0.28 18.89
N TYR A 138 2.95 -0.65 18.93
CA TYR A 138 2.06 -0.52 17.76
C TYR A 138 1.80 0.94 17.39
N THR A 139 1.53 1.81 18.37
CA THR A 139 1.32 3.24 18.12
C THR A 139 2.49 3.85 17.36
N VAL A 140 3.72 3.63 17.85
CA VAL A 140 4.92 4.14 17.20
C VAL A 140 5.11 3.50 15.80
N ALA A 141 4.85 2.19 15.65
CA ALA A 141 4.94 1.52 14.36
C ALA A 141 3.96 2.11 13.34
N PHE A 142 2.69 2.33 13.72
CA PHE A 142 1.70 2.94 12.83
C PHE A 142 2.07 4.37 12.45
N LEU A 143 2.52 5.20 13.40
CA LEU A 143 2.97 6.56 13.11
C LEU A 143 4.17 6.56 12.16
N THR A 144 5.14 5.69 12.37
CA THR A 144 6.30 5.52 11.47
C THR A 144 5.85 5.16 10.06
N ILE A 145 4.96 4.17 9.91
CA ILE A 145 4.46 3.75 8.60
C ILE A 145 3.68 4.87 7.92
N ILE A 146 2.79 5.57 8.64
CA ILE A 146 2.01 6.70 8.11
C ILE A 146 2.95 7.78 7.58
N THR A 147 3.97 8.15 8.36
CA THR A 147 4.93 9.18 8.00
C THR A 147 5.74 8.79 6.77
N LEU A 148 6.35 7.60 6.78
CA LEU A 148 7.15 7.10 5.65
C LEU A 148 6.31 6.97 4.38
N TYR A 149 5.09 6.47 4.51
CA TYR A 149 4.18 6.30 3.38
C TYR A 149 3.72 7.65 2.81
N SER A 150 3.47 8.65 3.65
CA SER A 150 3.15 10.01 3.23
C SER A 150 4.33 10.67 2.51
N ILE A 151 5.55 10.51 3.03
CA ILE A 151 6.78 11.02 2.39
C ILE A 151 6.97 10.34 1.02
N ALA A 152 6.87 9.01 0.95
CA ALA A 152 7.01 8.28 -0.30
C ALA A 152 5.98 8.74 -1.35
N THR A 153 4.71 8.89 -0.94
CA THR A 153 3.64 9.36 -1.83
C THR A 153 3.92 10.79 -2.34
N ALA A 154 4.40 11.67 -1.47
CA ALA A 154 4.78 13.03 -1.85
C ALA A 154 5.97 13.05 -2.82
N LEU A 155 6.99 12.20 -2.59
CA LEU A 155 8.14 12.08 -3.48
C LEU A 155 7.73 11.55 -4.86
N TYR A 156 6.85 10.54 -4.93
CA TYR A 156 6.28 10.08 -6.21
C TYR A 156 5.59 11.21 -6.96
N TRP A 157 4.77 12.01 -6.28
CA TRP A 157 4.12 13.16 -6.88
C TRP A 157 5.11 14.18 -7.41
N VAL A 158 6.10 14.58 -6.61
CA VAL A 158 7.05 15.63 -6.98
C VAL A 158 7.92 15.20 -8.18
N TRP A 159 8.40 13.97 -8.20
CA TRP A 159 9.36 13.53 -9.23
C TRP A 159 8.72 13.06 -10.53
N PHE A 160 7.51 12.51 -10.49
CA PHE A 160 6.92 11.86 -11.67
C PHE A 160 5.71 12.58 -12.26
N ARG A 161 5.18 13.62 -11.64
CA ARG A 161 4.00 14.37 -12.16
C ARG A 161 4.20 14.91 -13.58
N ASP A 162 5.44 15.30 -13.93
CA ASP A 162 5.74 15.89 -15.24
C ASP A 162 5.88 14.82 -16.33
N VAL A 163 6.22 13.60 -15.97
CA VAL A 163 6.26 12.44 -16.88
C VAL A 163 4.83 12.11 -17.34
N ASP A 164 3.88 12.04 -16.43
CA ASP A 164 2.46 11.81 -16.77
C ASP A 164 1.89 12.90 -17.69
N ARG A 165 2.22 14.17 -17.44
CA ARG A 165 1.75 15.29 -18.26
C ARG A 165 2.21 15.18 -19.72
N ARG A 166 3.46 14.77 -19.95
CA ARG A 166 4.01 14.56 -21.29
C ARG A 166 3.34 13.38 -21.99
N SER A 167 3.14 12.27 -21.28
CA SER A 167 2.47 11.08 -21.81
C SER A 167 1.03 11.37 -22.20
N LEU A 168 0.26 12.08 -21.38
CA LEU A 168 -1.12 12.46 -21.73
C LEU A 168 -1.22 13.44 -22.90
N ALA A 169 -0.25 14.33 -23.05
CA ALA A 169 -0.20 15.27 -24.18
C ALA A 169 0.04 14.53 -25.51
N SER A 170 0.92 13.51 -25.52
CA SER A 170 1.20 12.73 -26.74
C SER A 170 0.05 11.81 -27.19
N VAL A 171 -0.83 11.40 -26.27
CA VAL A 171 -2.02 10.57 -26.60
C VAL A 171 -3.18 11.41 -27.14
N ARG A 172 -3.19 12.73 -26.87
CA ARG A 172 -4.26 13.67 -27.29
C ARG A 172 -3.92 14.40 -28.59
N ALA A 173 -2.68 14.36 -29.04
CA ALA A 173 -2.22 14.90 -30.34
C ALA A 173 -2.35 13.88 -31.46
#